data_d612d2c5bfba8e1d4ad0abe9c4f1063d
#
_entry.id   d612d2c5bfba8e1d4ad0abe9c4f1063d
#
_cell.length_a   1.000
_cell.length_b   1.000
_cell.length_c   1.000
_cell.angle_alpha   90.00
_cell.angle_beta   90.00
_cell.angle_gamma   90.00
#
_symmetry.space_group_name_H-M   'P 1'
#
loop_
_entity.id
_entity.type
_entity.pdbx_description
1 polymer ?
#
loop_
_entity_poly.entity_id
_entity_poly.type
_entity_poly.pdbx_seq_one_letter_code
_entity_poly.pdbx_strand_id
1 'polypeptide(L)'
;QLPERCLSRKAGIVRCCPKFDIEMSVFLMSNAPKTVLCIHDLPGFGRAGLSVIVPVLSALGAQAVAVPTAVLSTHTGGLGTPAKLANPGYGPAALEHYRRLGLRFDCIYSGYLADASQAKLVEQAMDLWPDALTVVDPVMGDHGRMYRGLAPEMVPAMYTLCSRASLILPNTTEAALLLGDPMPGVTGEAELHTAQTQAQRLTRICPRVLITGVAAGRGIACVGADRATGESLVRTPMVPKSFHGTGDIFGAV
;
A
#
# COMPACT_ATOMS: atom_id res chain seq x y z
N GLN A 1 12.72 -32.55 38.30
CA GLN A 1 13.61 -33.35 37.43
C GLN A 1 12.78 -33.90 36.28
N LEU A 2 12.89 -33.30 35.09
CA LEU A 2 12.31 -33.82 33.85
C LEU A 2 13.25 -34.89 33.27
N PRO A 3 12.73 -35.99 32.71
CA PRO A 3 13.58 -37.07 32.21
C PRO A 3 14.25 -36.65 30.88
N GLU A 4 15.55 -36.87 30.82
CA GLU A 4 16.48 -36.57 29.69
C GLU A 4 16.31 -37.43 28.44
N ARG A 5 15.10 -37.82 28.04
CA ARG A 5 14.89 -38.67 26.87
C ARG A 5 13.79 -38.14 25.94
N CYS A 6 14.00 -36.99 25.33
CA CYS A 6 13.10 -36.57 24.22
C CYS A 6 13.72 -35.55 23.26
N LEU A 7 15.00 -35.73 22.90
CA LEU A 7 15.61 -34.93 21.84
C LEU A 7 16.41 -35.84 20.91
N SER A 8 15.80 -36.37 19.87
CA SER A 8 16.51 -36.94 18.74
C SER A 8 16.38 -35.99 17.55
N ARG A 9 17.48 -35.36 17.18
CA ARG A 9 17.59 -34.58 15.95
C ARG A 9 17.87 -35.49 14.79
N LYS A 10 16.91 -35.73 13.91
CA LYS A 10 17.14 -36.06 12.49
C LYS A 10 16.18 -35.21 11.65
N ALA A 11 16.77 -34.47 10.71
CA ALA A 11 16.08 -33.71 9.66
C ALA A 11 15.14 -32.58 10.13
N GLY A 12 15.62 -31.66 11.01
CA GLY A 12 14.95 -30.35 11.18
C GLY A 12 13.56 -30.36 11.84
N ILE A 13 13.06 -31.49 12.30
CA ILE A 13 11.74 -31.63 12.94
C ILE A 13 11.92 -31.98 14.41
N VAL A 14 11.44 -31.12 15.28
CA VAL A 14 11.34 -31.39 16.73
C VAL A 14 10.06 -32.22 16.96
N ARG A 15 10.20 -33.52 17.21
CA ARG A 15 9.06 -34.38 17.54
C ARG A 15 8.79 -34.32 19.05
N CYS A 16 7.73 -33.66 19.44
CA CYS A 16 7.31 -33.59 20.84
C CYS A 16 6.30 -34.64 21.29
N CYS A 17 5.61 -35.34 20.41
CA CYS A 17 4.69 -36.43 20.78
C CYS A 17 4.22 -37.23 19.54
N PRO A 18 4.22 -38.60 19.54
CA PRO A 18 3.90 -39.40 18.35
C PRO A 18 2.44 -39.32 17.88
N LYS A 19 1.55 -38.71 18.62
CA LYS A 19 0.12 -38.62 18.26
C LYS A 19 -0.31 -37.30 17.60
N PHE A 20 0.61 -36.37 17.40
CA PHE A 20 0.30 -35.02 16.86
C PHE A 20 0.90 -34.73 15.48
N ASP A 21 1.66 -35.67 14.90
CA ASP A 21 2.54 -35.39 13.76
C ASP A 21 1.87 -35.24 12.39
N ILE A 22 0.62 -35.70 12.21
CA ILE A 22 -0.02 -35.67 10.89
C ILE A 22 -0.96 -34.49 10.69
N GLU A 23 -1.64 -34.04 11.73
CA GLU A 23 -2.57 -32.90 11.60
C GLU A 23 -1.89 -31.54 11.63
N MET A 24 -0.75 -31.40 12.32
CA MET A 24 -0.06 -30.10 12.45
C MET A 24 0.67 -29.67 11.17
N SER A 25 1.19 -30.60 10.37
CA SER A 25 1.82 -30.27 9.10
C SER A 25 0.81 -29.82 8.03
N VAL A 26 -0.38 -30.43 8.00
CA VAL A 26 -1.47 -30.06 7.09
C VAL A 26 -2.12 -28.75 7.55
N PHE A 27 -2.27 -28.54 8.85
CA PHE A 27 -2.83 -27.30 9.42
C PHE A 27 -1.91 -26.08 9.19
N LEU A 28 -0.58 -26.25 9.31
CA LEU A 28 0.39 -25.19 9.05
C LEU A 28 0.51 -24.85 7.55
N MET A 29 0.26 -25.79 6.64
CA MET A 29 0.30 -25.52 5.20
C MET A 29 -0.98 -24.88 4.65
N SER A 30 -2.13 -25.06 5.32
CA SER A 30 -3.41 -24.49 4.90
C SER A 30 -3.71 -23.08 5.48
N ASN A 31 -2.92 -22.62 6.47
CA ASN A 31 -3.14 -21.37 7.20
C ASN A 31 -1.90 -20.45 7.25
N ALA A 32 -1.00 -20.53 6.28
CA ALA A 32 0.08 -19.56 6.18
C ALA A 32 -0.50 -18.14 6.01
N PRO A 33 -0.05 -17.16 6.81
CA PRO A 33 -0.53 -15.79 6.68
C PRO A 33 -0.26 -15.27 5.26
N LYS A 34 -1.19 -14.48 4.72
CA LYS A 34 -0.97 -13.78 3.45
C LYS A 34 0.24 -12.87 3.58
N THR A 35 1.09 -12.86 2.57
CA THR A 35 2.33 -12.09 2.57
C THR A 35 2.21 -10.89 1.64
N VAL A 36 2.40 -9.69 2.20
CA VAL A 36 2.28 -8.42 1.49
C VAL A 36 3.65 -7.74 1.39
N LEU A 37 4.13 -7.53 0.17
CA LEU A 37 5.32 -6.72 -0.09
C LEU A 37 4.95 -5.24 -0.06
N CYS A 38 5.43 -4.49 0.94
CA CYS A 38 5.10 -3.09 1.15
C CYS A 38 6.27 -2.20 0.72
N ILE A 39 6.12 -1.48 -0.39
CA ILE A 39 7.13 -0.54 -0.93
C ILE A 39 6.65 0.89 -0.63
N HIS A 40 7.17 1.49 0.44
CA HIS A 40 6.68 2.76 0.97
C HIS A 40 7.76 3.46 1.81
N ASP A 41 7.59 4.73 2.21
CA ASP A 41 8.49 5.39 3.15
C ASP A 41 8.34 4.85 4.59
N LEU A 42 9.38 5.06 5.38
CA LEU A 42 9.41 4.73 6.81
C LEU A 42 9.68 6.00 7.63
N PRO A 43 8.66 6.73 8.06
CA PRO A 43 8.82 7.84 8.97
C PRO A 43 8.99 7.37 10.42
N GLY A 44 9.93 8.00 11.14
CA GLY A 44 10.16 7.72 12.56
C GLY A 44 9.05 8.28 13.45
N PHE A 45 8.67 9.55 13.22
CA PHE A 45 7.59 10.19 13.96
C PHE A 45 6.41 10.51 13.03
N GLY A 46 5.17 10.27 13.50
CA GLY A 46 3.94 10.70 12.85
C GLY A 46 3.04 9.61 12.30
N ARG A 47 3.32 8.34 12.52
CA ARG A 47 2.46 7.18 12.16
C ARG A 47 1.89 7.26 10.74
N ALA A 48 2.76 7.30 9.76
CA ALA A 48 2.44 7.24 8.34
C ALA A 48 3.33 6.21 7.65
N GLY A 49 3.07 5.87 6.40
CA GLY A 49 3.86 4.92 5.64
C GLY A 49 4.01 3.56 6.34
N LEU A 50 5.18 2.95 6.23
CA LEU A 50 5.46 1.64 6.81
C LEU A 50 5.27 1.57 8.33
N SER A 51 5.41 2.71 9.05
CA SER A 51 5.23 2.73 10.50
C SER A 51 3.79 2.48 10.95
N VAL A 52 2.80 2.61 10.06
CA VAL A 52 1.40 2.27 10.29
C VAL A 52 0.93 1.08 9.46
N ILE A 53 1.41 0.91 8.24
CA ILE A 53 1.03 -0.20 7.35
C ILE A 53 1.40 -1.54 7.99
N VAL A 54 2.65 -1.69 8.46
CA VAL A 54 3.14 -2.95 9.05
C VAL A 54 2.31 -3.41 10.25
N PRO A 55 2.06 -2.60 11.29
CA PRO A 55 1.23 -3.03 12.42
C PRO A 55 -0.23 -3.29 12.04
N VAL A 56 -0.81 -2.55 11.07
CA VAL A 56 -2.19 -2.79 10.61
C VAL A 56 -2.29 -4.14 9.91
N LEU A 57 -1.44 -4.43 8.93
CA LEU A 57 -1.41 -5.73 8.25
C LEU A 57 -1.17 -6.88 9.23
N SER A 58 -0.24 -6.70 10.19
CA SER A 58 0.02 -7.71 11.22
C SER A 58 -1.19 -7.97 12.10
N ALA A 59 -1.93 -6.93 12.49
CA ALA A 59 -3.16 -7.06 13.26
C ALA A 59 -4.28 -7.77 12.48
N LEU A 60 -4.28 -7.66 11.15
CA LEU A 60 -5.20 -8.37 10.26
C LEU A 60 -4.75 -9.80 9.93
N GLY A 61 -3.63 -10.26 10.49
CA GLY A 61 -3.11 -11.61 10.30
C GLY A 61 -2.27 -11.80 9.03
N ALA A 62 -1.88 -10.71 8.36
CA ALA A 62 -0.98 -10.76 7.21
C ALA A 62 0.48 -10.53 7.63
N GLN A 63 1.42 -11.12 6.90
CA GLN A 63 2.85 -10.85 7.04
C GLN A 63 3.23 -9.67 6.12
N ALA A 64 3.51 -8.50 6.71
CA ALA A 64 4.04 -7.38 5.99
C ALA A 64 5.56 -7.50 5.80
N VAL A 65 6.03 -7.39 4.56
CA VAL A 65 7.46 -7.38 4.21
C VAL A 65 7.81 -5.98 3.71
N ALA A 66 8.53 -5.23 4.53
CA ALA A 66 8.80 -3.82 4.29
C ALA A 66 10.02 -3.59 3.39
N VAL A 67 9.85 -2.79 2.34
CA VAL A 67 10.92 -2.25 1.51
C VAL A 67 10.84 -0.72 1.54
N PRO A 68 11.61 -0.05 2.42
CA PRO A 68 11.55 1.39 2.56
C PRO A 68 12.14 2.11 1.34
N THR A 69 11.34 3.00 0.74
CA THR A 69 11.75 3.92 -0.33
C THR A 69 12.60 5.08 0.20
N ALA A 70 12.33 5.50 1.43
CA ALA A 70 13.12 6.44 2.20
C ALA A 70 12.88 6.21 3.69
N VAL A 71 13.90 6.46 4.52
CA VAL A 71 13.73 6.59 5.98
C VAL A 71 13.69 8.08 6.29
N LEU A 72 12.64 8.52 6.98
CA LEU A 72 12.40 9.92 7.30
C LEU A 72 12.37 10.11 8.81
N SER A 73 12.90 11.23 9.34
CA SER A 73 12.78 11.54 10.77
C SER A 73 11.33 11.78 11.20
N THR A 74 10.52 12.34 10.30
CA THR A 74 9.06 12.55 10.46
C THR A 74 8.37 12.35 9.12
N HIS A 75 7.03 12.17 9.09
CA HIS A 75 6.31 12.32 7.84
C HIS A 75 6.42 13.74 7.28
N THR A 76 6.11 13.94 5.99
CA THR A 76 6.31 15.20 5.27
C THR A 76 5.22 16.25 5.50
N GLY A 77 4.11 15.91 6.17
CA GLY A 77 2.95 16.76 6.34
C GLY A 77 3.01 17.62 7.61
N GLY A 78 3.27 18.94 7.49
CA GLY A 78 3.11 19.91 8.58
C GLY A 78 4.21 19.98 9.64
N LEU A 79 5.25 19.12 9.55
CA LEU A 79 6.33 19.04 10.55
C LEU A 79 7.68 19.60 10.05
N GLY A 80 7.64 20.46 9.02
CA GLY A 80 8.85 21.03 8.42
C GLY A 80 9.53 20.06 7.45
N THR A 81 10.85 20.21 7.26
CA THR A 81 11.64 19.38 6.36
C THR A 81 12.30 18.25 7.17
N PRO A 82 11.90 16.96 6.96
CA PRO A 82 12.50 15.87 7.70
C PRO A 82 13.94 15.62 7.27
N ALA A 83 14.76 15.10 8.20
CA ALA A 83 15.98 14.40 7.82
C ALA A 83 15.61 13.17 6.99
N LYS A 84 16.32 12.94 5.88
CA LYS A 84 16.00 11.89 4.91
C LYS A 84 17.24 11.04 4.65
N LEU A 85 17.09 9.74 4.80
CA LEU A 85 18.02 8.73 4.31
C LEU A 85 17.38 8.05 3.10
N ALA A 86 17.95 8.26 1.92
CA ALA A 86 17.59 7.54 0.71
C ALA A 86 18.71 6.55 0.37
N ASN A 87 18.33 5.29 0.10
CA ASN A 87 19.27 4.28 -0.38
C ASN A 87 18.70 3.62 -1.65
N PRO A 88 18.99 4.17 -2.83
CA PRO A 88 18.41 3.67 -4.08
C PRO A 88 18.84 2.25 -4.43
N GLY A 89 19.97 1.77 -3.88
CA GLY A 89 20.47 0.40 -4.09
C GLY A 89 19.78 -0.65 -3.22
N TYR A 90 19.17 -0.26 -2.09
CA TYR A 90 18.57 -1.22 -1.15
C TYR A 90 17.39 -1.96 -1.75
N GLY A 91 16.43 -1.23 -2.31
CA GLY A 91 15.20 -1.82 -2.84
C GLY A 91 15.48 -2.92 -3.88
N PRO A 92 16.19 -2.65 -4.97
CA PRO A 92 16.54 -3.66 -5.97
C PRO A 92 17.30 -4.85 -5.38
N ALA A 93 18.24 -4.61 -4.46
CA ALA A 93 19.00 -5.67 -3.79
C ALA A 93 18.09 -6.54 -2.89
N ALA A 94 17.12 -5.95 -2.20
CA ALA A 94 16.15 -6.66 -1.37
C ALA A 94 15.25 -7.55 -2.25
N LEU A 95 14.69 -7.03 -3.35
CA LEU A 95 13.86 -7.81 -4.28
C LEU A 95 14.63 -8.99 -4.86
N GLU A 96 15.88 -8.78 -5.28
CA GLU A 96 16.71 -9.86 -5.79
C GLU A 96 17.04 -10.91 -4.71
N HIS A 97 17.24 -10.48 -3.46
CA HIS A 97 17.42 -11.39 -2.34
C HIS A 97 16.17 -12.25 -2.10
N TYR A 98 14.99 -11.62 -2.07
CA TYR A 98 13.71 -12.33 -1.91
C TYR A 98 13.46 -13.32 -3.03
N ARG A 99 13.78 -12.95 -4.27
CA ARG A 99 13.69 -13.84 -5.43
C ARG A 99 14.59 -15.07 -5.26
N ARG A 100 15.86 -14.89 -4.84
CA ARG A 100 16.79 -16.00 -4.59
C ARG A 100 16.35 -16.93 -3.45
N LEU A 101 15.66 -16.39 -2.45
CA LEU A 101 15.06 -17.18 -1.37
C LEU A 101 13.78 -17.92 -1.81
N GLY A 102 13.30 -17.69 -3.03
CA GLY A 102 12.07 -18.30 -3.52
C GLY A 102 10.80 -17.76 -2.84
N LEU A 103 10.87 -16.55 -2.24
CA LEU A 103 9.71 -15.95 -1.59
C LEU A 103 8.62 -15.64 -2.62
N ARG A 104 7.37 -15.81 -2.19
CA ARG A 104 6.18 -15.43 -2.94
C ARG A 104 5.39 -14.41 -2.15
N PHE A 105 4.74 -13.51 -2.85
CA PHE A 105 3.88 -12.48 -2.27
C PHE A 105 2.47 -12.63 -2.81
N ASP A 106 1.47 -12.56 -1.92
CA ASP A 106 0.05 -12.53 -2.30
C ASP A 106 -0.36 -11.13 -2.79
N CYS A 107 0.31 -10.10 -2.28
CA CYS A 107 0.06 -8.71 -2.65
C CYS A 107 1.36 -7.90 -2.69
N ILE A 108 1.40 -6.94 -3.62
CA ILE A 108 2.37 -5.85 -3.66
C ILE A 108 1.60 -4.58 -3.38
N TYR A 109 1.92 -3.89 -2.28
CA TYR A 109 1.36 -2.59 -1.94
C TYR A 109 2.43 -1.52 -2.05
N SER A 110 2.24 -0.55 -2.94
CA SER A 110 3.15 0.59 -3.09
C SER A 110 2.44 1.90 -2.80
N GLY A 111 3.16 2.83 -2.16
CA GLY A 111 2.66 4.17 -1.87
C GLY A 111 3.72 5.23 -2.14
N TYR A 112 4.14 5.97 -1.12
CA TYR A 112 5.08 7.08 -1.30
C TYR A 112 6.41 6.65 -1.91
N LEU A 113 6.76 7.28 -3.02
CA LEU A 113 8.06 7.21 -3.68
C LEU A 113 8.78 8.55 -3.53
N ALA A 114 10.06 8.50 -3.17
CA ALA A 114 10.85 9.71 -2.90
C ALA A 114 11.25 10.48 -4.18
N ASP A 115 11.26 9.79 -5.32
CA ASP A 115 11.49 10.33 -6.65
C ASP A 115 10.92 9.37 -7.72
N ALA A 116 10.77 9.87 -8.96
CA ALA A 116 10.16 9.12 -10.06
C ALA A 116 10.99 7.87 -10.47
N SER A 117 12.30 7.85 -10.19
CA SER A 117 13.12 6.69 -10.55
C SER A 117 12.77 5.44 -9.74
N GLN A 118 12.19 5.61 -8.55
CA GLN A 118 11.74 4.52 -7.70
C GLN A 118 10.49 3.79 -8.23
N ALA A 119 9.78 4.36 -9.22
CA ALA A 119 8.73 3.62 -9.91
C ALA A 119 9.27 2.33 -10.54
N LYS A 120 10.51 2.33 -11.03
CA LYS A 120 11.16 1.13 -11.58
C LYS A 120 11.32 0.01 -10.56
N LEU A 121 11.48 0.34 -9.27
CA LEU A 121 11.51 -0.67 -8.20
C LEU A 121 10.16 -1.38 -8.07
N VAL A 122 9.06 -0.63 -8.14
CA VAL A 122 7.71 -1.20 -8.08
C VAL A 122 7.43 -2.03 -9.33
N GLU A 123 7.79 -1.53 -10.52
CA GLU A 123 7.68 -2.29 -11.77
C GLU A 123 8.47 -3.60 -11.70
N GLN A 124 9.71 -3.57 -11.19
CA GLN A 124 10.51 -4.78 -10.97
C GLN A 124 9.83 -5.78 -10.04
N ALA A 125 9.20 -5.30 -8.97
CA ALA A 125 8.43 -6.17 -8.07
C ALA A 125 7.24 -6.82 -8.79
N MET A 126 6.48 -6.05 -9.59
CA MET A 126 5.38 -6.56 -10.42
C MET A 126 5.85 -7.62 -11.42
N ASP A 127 7.04 -7.43 -12.02
CA ASP A 127 7.62 -8.38 -12.98
C ASP A 127 8.10 -9.66 -12.30
N LEU A 128 8.63 -9.57 -11.08
CA LEU A 128 9.12 -10.72 -10.31
C LEU A 128 7.98 -11.59 -9.74
N TRP A 129 6.85 -10.96 -9.39
CA TRP A 129 5.69 -11.65 -8.80
C TRP A 129 4.39 -11.27 -9.54
N PRO A 130 4.23 -11.72 -10.80
CA PRO A 130 3.10 -11.32 -11.66
C PRO A 130 1.74 -11.83 -11.18
N ASP A 131 1.73 -12.86 -10.34
CA ASP A 131 0.50 -13.43 -9.76
C ASP A 131 0.03 -12.67 -8.52
N ALA A 132 0.85 -11.77 -7.97
CA ALA A 132 0.49 -10.98 -6.80
C ALA A 132 -0.57 -9.92 -7.14
N LEU A 133 -1.56 -9.74 -6.26
CA LEU A 133 -2.46 -8.59 -6.33
C LEU A 133 -1.63 -7.30 -6.19
N THR A 134 -1.73 -6.39 -7.14
CA THR A 134 -0.98 -5.12 -7.06
C THR A 134 -1.90 -3.98 -6.67
N VAL A 135 -1.62 -3.36 -5.54
CA VAL A 135 -2.30 -2.17 -5.02
C VAL A 135 -1.35 -0.99 -5.10
N VAL A 136 -1.73 0.07 -5.79
CA VAL A 136 -0.96 1.31 -5.89
C VAL A 136 -1.74 2.45 -5.27
N ASP A 137 -1.21 3.00 -4.19
CA ASP A 137 -1.59 4.29 -3.65
C ASP A 137 -0.69 5.34 -4.33
N PRO A 138 -1.22 6.15 -5.27
CA PRO A 138 -0.40 7.04 -6.08
C PRO A 138 -0.04 8.33 -5.34
N VAL A 139 0.66 8.21 -4.22
CA VAL A 139 0.98 9.30 -3.30
C VAL A 139 1.76 10.41 -3.99
N MET A 140 1.06 11.48 -4.41
CA MET A 140 1.65 12.63 -5.10
C MET A 140 1.23 13.96 -4.50
N GLY A 141 0.10 14.04 -3.82
CA GLY A 141 -0.42 15.29 -3.31
C GLY A 141 -1.73 15.17 -2.57
N ASP A 142 -2.16 16.27 -1.96
CA ASP A 142 -3.42 16.35 -1.25
C ASP A 142 -3.92 17.81 -1.21
N HIS A 143 -5.21 18.02 -0.94
CA HIS A 143 -5.82 19.35 -0.85
C HIS A 143 -5.54 20.25 -2.08
N GLY A 144 -5.61 19.68 -3.28
CA GLY A 144 -5.40 20.37 -4.56
C GLY A 144 -3.95 20.77 -4.84
N ARG A 145 -2.96 20.17 -4.18
CA ARG A 145 -1.53 20.50 -4.35
C ARG A 145 -0.66 19.26 -4.33
N MET A 146 0.36 19.23 -5.16
CA MET A 146 1.43 18.26 -5.03
C MET A 146 2.22 18.45 -3.73
N TYR A 147 2.71 17.34 -3.18
CA TYR A 147 3.59 17.38 -2.00
C TYR A 147 4.91 18.08 -2.33
N ARG A 148 5.40 18.87 -1.37
CA ARG A 148 6.70 19.55 -1.51
C ARG A 148 7.83 18.54 -1.73
N GLY A 149 8.68 18.85 -2.70
CA GLY A 149 9.85 18.03 -3.03
C GLY A 149 9.59 16.89 -4.00
N LEU A 150 8.34 16.68 -4.46
CA LEU A 150 8.06 15.83 -5.60
C LEU A 150 8.14 16.67 -6.90
N ALA A 151 8.85 16.11 -7.87
CA ALA A 151 8.98 16.71 -9.19
C ALA A 151 7.78 16.32 -10.10
N PRO A 152 7.45 17.13 -11.12
CA PRO A 152 6.34 16.86 -12.05
C PRO A 152 6.44 15.48 -12.74
N GLU A 153 7.64 14.95 -12.90
CA GLU A 153 7.93 13.64 -13.48
C GLU A 153 7.33 12.48 -12.67
N MET A 154 6.92 12.73 -11.43
CA MET A 154 6.21 11.77 -10.60
C MET A 154 4.86 11.39 -11.19
N VAL A 155 4.15 12.33 -11.83
CA VAL A 155 2.82 12.08 -12.39
C VAL A 155 2.85 11.00 -13.49
N PRO A 156 3.68 11.11 -14.55
CA PRO A 156 3.77 10.04 -15.54
C PRO A 156 4.33 8.73 -14.98
N ALA A 157 5.23 8.78 -13.98
CA ALA A 157 5.73 7.58 -13.33
C ALA A 157 4.60 6.85 -12.58
N MET A 158 3.81 7.55 -11.76
CA MET A 158 2.64 6.98 -11.07
C MET A 158 1.57 6.51 -12.04
N TYR A 159 1.33 7.25 -13.13
CA TYR A 159 0.39 6.80 -14.17
C TYR A 159 0.80 5.43 -14.73
N THR A 160 2.09 5.22 -14.99
CA THR A 160 2.62 3.93 -15.47
C THR A 160 2.35 2.83 -14.46
N LEU A 161 2.62 3.05 -13.17
CA LEU A 161 2.34 2.07 -12.12
C LEU A 161 0.84 1.77 -12.02
N CYS A 162 -0.01 2.80 -12.01
CA CYS A 162 -1.46 2.65 -11.97
C CYS A 162 -1.99 1.83 -13.15
N SER A 163 -1.40 1.97 -14.34
CA SER A 163 -1.83 1.21 -15.54
C SER A 163 -1.51 -0.29 -15.46
N ARG A 164 -0.61 -0.68 -14.55
CA ARG A 164 -0.21 -2.07 -14.29
C ARG A 164 -0.84 -2.64 -13.01
N ALA A 165 -1.52 -1.81 -12.24
CA ALA A 165 -2.09 -2.19 -10.96
C ALA A 165 -3.40 -3.00 -11.11
N SER A 166 -3.70 -3.81 -10.11
CA SER A 166 -4.99 -4.48 -9.94
C SER A 166 -6.03 -3.56 -9.28
N LEU A 167 -5.56 -2.63 -8.44
CA LEU A 167 -6.36 -1.65 -7.71
C LEU A 167 -5.53 -0.39 -7.50
N ILE A 168 -6.15 0.79 -7.64
CA ILE A 168 -5.54 2.08 -7.28
C ILE A 168 -6.38 2.81 -6.24
N LEU A 169 -5.71 3.55 -5.36
CA LEU A 169 -6.30 4.22 -4.19
C LEU A 169 -6.06 5.75 -4.19
N PRO A 170 -6.30 6.49 -5.28
CA PRO A 170 -6.03 7.92 -5.29
C PRO A 170 -6.96 8.68 -4.33
N ASN A 171 -6.49 9.80 -3.77
CA ASN A 171 -7.37 10.84 -3.26
C ASN A 171 -7.88 11.73 -4.41
N THR A 172 -8.72 12.73 -4.13
CA THR A 172 -9.30 13.61 -5.16
C THR A 172 -8.25 14.42 -5.93
N THR A 173 -7.16 14.81 -5.29
CA THR A 173 -6.03 15.52 -5.91
C THR A 173 -5.27 14.61 -6.86
N GLU A 174 -4.98 13.40 -6.43
CA GLU A 174 -4.24 12.40 -7.21
C GLU A 174 -5.07 11.89 -8.40
N ALA A 175 -6.39 11.74 -8.22
CA ALA A 175 -7.30 11.43 -9.31
C ALA A 175 -7.26 12.50 -10.42
N ALA A 176 -7.27 13.79 -10.03
CA ALA A 176 -7.14 14.89 -10.96
C ALA A 176 -5.77 14.89 -11.67
N LEU A 177 -4.67 14.67 -10.92
CA LEU A 177 -3.32 14.56 -11.49
C LEU A 177 -3.21 13.44 -12.52
N LEU A 178 -3.71 12.25 -12.21
CA LEU A 178 -3.67 11.10 -13.12
C LEU A 178 -4.49 11.32 -14.40
N LEU A 179 -5.56 12.09 -14.34
CA LEU A 179 -6.44 12.39 -15.47
C LEU A 179 -6.06 13.67 -16.23
N GLY A 180 -5.15 14.49 -15.70
CA GLY A 180 -4.84 15.82 -16.24
C GLY A 180 -6.00 16.81 -16.06
N ASP A 181 -6.87 16.59 -15.07
CA ASP A 181 -8.00 17.45 -14.75
C ASP A 181 -7.54 18.69 -13.94
N PRO A 182 -8.33 19.76 -13.90
CA PRO A 182 -8.13 20.83 -12.95
C PRO A 182 -8.11 20.33 -11.51
N MET A 183 -7.26 20.91 -10.69
CA MET A 183 -7.19 20.55 -9.27
C MET A 183 -8.53 20.77 -8.56
N PRO A 184 -8.89 19.89 -7.61
CA PRO A 184 -10.15 20.01 -6.90
C PRO A 184 -10.24 21.34 -6.16
N GLY A 185 -11.27 22.12 -6.48
CA GLY A 185 -11.59 23.40 -5.84
C GLY A 185 -13.04 23.44 -5.37
N VAL A 186 -13.80 22.38 -5.61
CA VAL A 186 -15.21 22.23 -5.21
C VAL A 186 -15.32 21.39 -3.95
N THR A 187 -16.38 21.58 -3.20
CA THR A 187 -16.65 20.86 -1.96
C THR A 187 -18.09 20.33 -1.94
N GLY A 188 -18.33 19.34 -1.10
CA GLY A 188 -19.66 18.77 -0.90
C GLY A 188 -20.15 17.89 -2.05
N GLU A 189 -21.42 17.99 -2.43
CA GLU A 189 -22.01 17.10 -3.45
C GLU A 189 -21.44 17.31 -4.85
N ALA A 190 -20.94 18.50 -5.17
CA ALA A 190 -20.26 18.77 -6.45
C ALA A 190 -18.93 18.02 -6.53
N GLU A 191 -18.18 17.93 -5.43
CA GLU A 191 -16.96 17.13 -5.35
C GLU A 191 -17.26 15.64 -5.49
N LEU A 192 -18.32 15.16 -4.87
CA LEU A 192 -18.76 13.78 -4.97
C LEU A 192 -19.08 13.39 -6.41
N HIS A 193 -19.86 14.21 -7.14
CA HIS A 193 -20.17 13.95 -8.54
C HIS A 193 -18.91 13.95 -9.43
N THR A 194 -17.99 14.87 -9.17
CA THR A 194 -16.69 14.91 -9.87
C THR A 194 -15.91 13.63 -9.60
N ALA A 195 -15.79 13.19 -8.36
CA ALA A 195 -15.08 11.97 -7.98
C ALA A 195 -15.71 10.71 -8.62
N GLN A 196 -17.04 10.62 -8.71
CA GLN A 196 -17.72 9.52 -9.41
C GLN A 196 -17.33 9.49 -10.90
N THR A 197 -17.39 10.65 -11.57
CA THR A 197 -16.96 10.76 -12.97
C THR A 197 -15.48 10.40 -13.16
N GLN A 198 -14.61 10.87 -12.26
CA GLN A 198 -13.19 10.56 -12.29
C GLN A 198 -12.92 9.08 -12.05
N ALA A 199 -13.60 8.45 -11.08
CA ALA A 199 -13.46 7.03 -10.82
C ALA A 199 -13.80 6.19 -12.05
N GLN A 200 -14.90 6.48 -12.75
CA GLN A 200 -15.24 5.83 -14.00
C GLN A 200 -14.18 6.01 -15.09
N ARG A 201 -13.66 7.24 -15.26
CA ARG A 201 -12.61 7.51 -16.25
C ARG A 201 -11.31 6.78 -15.92
N LEU A 202 -10.94 6.70 -14.64
CA LEU A 202 -9.76 5.97 -14.16
C LEU A 202 -9.86 4.46 -14.38
N THR A 203 -11.06 3.88 -14.54
CA THR A 203 -11.17 2.46 -14.91
C THR A 203 -10.58 2.13 -16.26
N ARG A 204 -10.34 3.13 -17.12
CA ARG A 204 -9.60 2.94 -18.38
C ARG A 204 -8.10 2.68 -18.14
N ILE A 205 -7.57 3.15 -17.03
CA ILE A 205 -6.17 3.02 -16.61
C ILE A 205 -6.01 1.74 -15.78
N CYS A 206 -6.79 1.59 -14.70
CA CYS A 206 -6.74 0.45 -13.80
C CYS A 206 -8.14 -0.18 -13.68
N PRO A 207 -8.28 -1.53 -13.65
CA PRO A 207 -9.60 -2.16 -13.61
C PRO A 207 -10.43 -1.81 -12.38
N ARG A 208 -9.79 -1.52 -11.24
CA ARG A 208 -10.44 -1.17 -9.97
C ARG A 208 -9.87 0.11 -9.39
N VAL A 209 -10.74 1.00 -8.98
CA VAL A 209 -10.41 2.33 -8.47
C VAL A 209 -11.21 2.60 -7.21
N LEU A 210 -10.58 3.12 -6.17
CA LEU A 210 -11.23 3.66 -4.98
C LEU A 210 -10.69 5.07 -4.73
N ILE A 211 -11.49 6.10 -5.04
CA ILE A 211 -11.13 7.49 -4.70
C ILE A 211 -11.52 7.75 -3.25
N THR A 212 -10.52 8.10 -2.44
CA THR A 212 -10.66 8.34 -1.00
C THR A 212 -10.76 9.82 -0.67
N GLY A 213 -11.21 10.14 0.53
CA GLY A 213 -11.18 11.51 1.04
C GLY A 213 -12.18 12.47 0.38
N VAL A 214 -13.20 11.97 -0.32
CA VAL A 214 -14.17 12.79 -1.06
C VAL A 214 -15.11 13.47 -0.07
N ALA A 215 -15.22 14.81 -0.12
CA ALA A 215 -16.19 15.53 0.70
C ALA A 215 -17.63 15.24 0.21
N ALA A 216 -18.50 14.89 1.14
CA ALA A 216 -19.89 14.52 0.85
C ALA A 216 -20.84 15.15 1.87
N GLY A 217 -21.24 16.40 1.67
CA GLY A 217 -22.04 17.16 2.60
C GLY A 217 -21.35 17.35 3.95
N ARG A 218 -21.94 16.80 5.04
CA ARG A 218 -21.35 16.83 6.39
C ARG A 218 -20.43 15.62 6.69
N GLY A 219 -20.18 14.77 5.69
CA GLY A 219 -19.42 13.54 5.82
C GLY A 219 -18.26 13.48 4.85
N ILE A 220 -17.64 12.31 4.82
CA ILE A 220 -16.60 11.92 3.88
C ILE A 220 -17.06 10.66 3.15
N ALA A 221 -16.67 10.54 1.89
CA ALA A 221 -17.00 9.38 1.08
C ALA A 221 -15.77 8.71 0.51
N CYS A 222 -15.92 7.43 0.21
CA CYS A 222 -15.06 6.68 -0.70
C CYS A 222 -15.89 6.30 -1.92
N VAL A 223 -15.38 6.62 -3.11
CA VAL A 223 -16.05 6.39 -4.39
C VAL A 223 -15.29 5.28 -5.11
N GLY A 224 -15.96 4.17 -5.35
CA GLY A 224 -15.40 3.03 -6.08
C GLY A 224 -15.92 2.95 -7.50
N ALA A 225 -15.07 2.48 -8.41
CA ALA A 225 -15.45 2.03 -9.73
C ALA A 225 -14.67 0.76 -10.08
N ASP A 226 -15.38 -0.25 -10.53
CA ASP A 226 -14.82 -1.51 -11.01
C ASP A 226 -15.35 -1.75 -12.43
N ARG A 227 -14.45 -2.08 -13.35
CA ARG A 227 -14.77 -2.29 -14.76
C ARG A 227 -15.79 -3.41 -14.98
N ALA A 228 -15.81 -4.41 -14.11
CA ALA A 228 -16.67 -5.57 -14.21
C ALA A 228 -17.98 -5.41 -13.44
N THR A 229 -17.93 -4.80 -12.23
CA THR A 229 -19.09 -4.76 -11.31
C THR A 229 -19.76 -3.39 -11.19
N GLY A 230 -19.15 -2.34 -11.76
CA GLY A 230 -19.70 -0.99 -11.78
C GLY A 230 -19.27 -0.13 -10.57
N GLU A 231 -20.13 0.81 -10.19
CA GLU A 231 -19.82 1.81 -9.18
C GLU A 231 -20.21 1.37 -7.77
N SER A 232 -19.47 1.90 -6.80
CA SER A 232 -19.79 1.77 -5.37
C SER A 232 -19.56 3.11 -4.66
N LEU A 233 -20.32 3.34 -3.59
CA LEU A 233 -20.22 4.55 -2.78
C LEU A 233 -20.41 4.20 -1.32
N VAL A 234 -19.44 4.56 -0.50
CA VAL A 234 -19.56 4.47 0.97
C VAL A 234 -19.41 5.86 1.55
N ARG A 235 -20.38 6.26 2.38
CA ARG A 235 -20.37 7.54 3.11
C ARG A 235 -20.24 7.30 4.60
N THR A 236 -19.43 8.09 5.28
CA THR A 236 -19.29 8.08 6.74
C THR A 236 -19.35 9.51 7.30
N PRO A 237 -19.79 9.70 8.56
CA PRO A 237 -19.64 10.99 9.22
C PRO A 237 -18.18 11.41 9.27
N MET A 238 -17.92 12.71 9.06
CA MET A 238 -16.57 13.26 9.21
C MET A 238 -16.24 13.41 10.70
N VAL A 239 -15.11 12.88 11.12
CA VAL A 239 -14.52 13.22 12.43
C VAL A 239 -13.83 14.57 12.29
N PRO A 240 -14.19 15.61 13.08
CA PRO A 240 -13.64 16.96 12.92
C PRO A 240 -12.22 17.08 13.50
N LYS A 241 -11.33 16.21 13.08
CA LYS A 241 -9.91 16.16 13.41
C LYS A 241 -9.14 15.65 12.21
N SER A 242 -7.96 16.21 11.98
CA SER A 242 -7.03 15.72 10.96
C SER A 242 -6.08 14.71 11.59
N PHE A 243 -5.91 13.58 10.92
CA PHE A 243 -4.96 12.53 11.28
C PHE A 243 -4.09 12.22 10.07
N HIS A 244 -2.79 12.16 10.29
CA HIS A 244 -1.85 11.71 9.26
C HIS A 244 -1.88 10.19 9.14
N GLY A 245 -1.59 9.66 7.94
CA GLY A 245 -1.52 8.21 7.70
C GLY A 245 -2.88 7.50 7.57
N THR A 246 -4.00 8.24 7.50
CA THR A 246 -5.32 7.63 7.29
C THR A 246 -5.44 6.96 5.92
N GLY A 247 -4.80 7.51 4.88
CA GLY A 247 -4.68 6.89 3.56
C GLY A 247 -3.90 5.56 3.66
N ASP A 248 -2.75 5.57 4.35
CA ASP A 248 -1.92 4.38 4.56
C ASP A 248 -2.66 3.27 5.33
N ILE A 249 -3.47 3.64 6.35
CA ILE A 249 -4.32 2.70 7.07
C ILE A 249 -5.38 2.12 6.13
N PHE A 250 -6.04 2.98 5.35
CA PHE A 250 -7.08 2.56 4.39
C PHE A 250 -6.51 1.58 3.36
N GLY A 251 -5.33 1.87 2.81
CA GLY A 251 -4.66 1.01 1.85
C GLY A 251 -4.18 -0.33 2.43
N ALA A 252 -3.93 -0.39 3.75
CA ALA A 252 -3.49 -1.60 4.44
C ALA A 252 -4.65 -2.54 4.83
N VAL A 253 -5.90 -2.08 4.82
CA VAL A 253 -7.12 -2.85 5.14
C VAL A 253 -7.74 -3.45 3.88
#